data_aa1573e752a210fb61e27aaf25b2e948
#
_entry.id   aa1573e752a210fb61e27aaf25b2e948
#
_cell.length_a   1.000
_cell.length_b   1.000
_cell.length_c   1.000
_cell.angle_alpha   90.00
_cell.angle_beta   90.00
_cell.angle_gamma   90.00
#
_symmetry.space_group_name_H-M   'P 1'
#
loop_
_entity.id
_entity.type
_entity.pdbx_description
1 polymer ?
#
loop_
_entity_poly.entity_id
_entity_poly.type
_entity_poly.pdbx_seq_one_letter_code
_entity_poly.pdbx_strand_id
1 'polypeptide(L)'
;MKNIPLIGYTDKLSLRPGETVSFKVSSTLKKSFSASLKRSISADPNPKGIGIIEKDASKYFKTSFFKSRKQSFNPGSYAISKTPIKVSIKNNLNLSVIIFPTLFSSKKQTILAFDNVEIYINSNRATSIRVGNDSISIKEPLILRSWYKINIKISLSGKISISQKNLKNKNKNGLINNGKISLNKVLSGKVSLAAVVSKGISHNHFNGKIEAPIINADGKKIGDWDLSANTNSAFVDSIIGPKLLLKNFPTRAVTSSKWDSSEMNWQHKPGHYAAIHFHDDDIYDFEWDTDFKFKIPNNMPSGIYIMKIKGDGNEDSMPFFVAPKINKTKSKICVLISTFTYSIYGNHARVDYKDNWLNRIKEWNAYPYNPANYKEYGLSTYNYHSDGAGICHASHRRPLFNLRPGYITFGGSKSPCSGLRHFQADSHLISWLHNKELDYEIVTGEQL
;
A
#
# COMPACT_ATOMS: atom_id res chain seq x y z
N MET A 1 5.66 -0.86 -15.71
CA MET A 1 5.49 -2.01 -14.79
C MET A 1 5.85 -3.29 -15.53
N LYS A 2 6.71 -4.11 -14.93
CA LYS A 2 6.93 -5.48 -15.41
C LYS A 2 5.66 -6.26 -15.11
N ASN A 3 5.08 -6.89 -16.11
CA ASN A 3 3.80 -7.57 -15.98
C ASN A 3 4.02 -9.06 -15.71
N ILE A 4 3.47 -9.58 -14.62
CA ILE A 4 3.42 -11.02 -14.34
C ILE A 4 2.17 -11.56 -15.06
N PRO A 5 2.31 -12.54 -15.98
CA PRO A 5 1.20 -12.97 -16.83
C PRO A 5 0.00 -13.54 -16.08
N LEU A 6 0.24 -14.19 -14.94
CA LEU A 6 -0.78 -14.79 -14.08
C LEU A 6 -0.35 -14.67 -12.63
N ILE A 7 -1.12 -13.94 -11.82
CA ILE A 7 -0.83 -13.75 -10.40
C ILE A 7 -2.09 -13.44 -9.62
N GLY A 8 -2.16 -13.88 -8.36
CA GLY A 8 -3.33 -13.62 -7.53
C GLY A 8 -3.03 -13.45 -6.05
N TYR A 9 -4.06 -13.10 -5.30
CA TYR A 9 -4.04 -13.05 -3.84
C TYR A 9 -5.43 -13.35 -3.27
N THR A 10 -5.49 -13.62 -1.95
CA THR A 10 -6.72 -13.86 -1.21
C THR A 10 -7.09 -12.67 -0.35
N ASP A 11 -8.37 -12.43 -0.14
CA ASP A 11 -8.84 -11.37 0.77
C ASP A 11 -8.57 -11.69 2.25
N LYS A 12 -8.38 -12.99 2.58
CA LYS A 12 -8.08 -13.50 3.91
C LYS A 12 -7.00 -14.57 3.83
N LEU A 13 -6.10 -14.57 4.81
CA LEU A 13 -5.15 -15.67 4.98
C LEU A 13 -5.70 -16.78 5.89
N SER A 14 -6.48 -16.42 6.91
CA SER A 14 -6.96 -17.30 7.97
C SER A 14 -8.46 -17.53 7.88
N LEU A 15 -8.89 -18.78 7.97
CA LEU A 15 -10.29 -19.17 7.83
C LEU A 15 -10.64 -20.35 8.76
N ARG A 16 -11.93 -20.47 9.04
CA ARG A 16 -12.54 -21.62 9.69
C ARG A 16 -13.59 -22.26 8.79
N PRO A 17 -13.97 -23.53 9.02
CA PRO A 17 -15.09 -24.15 8.33
C PRO A 17 -16.36 -23.29 8.36
N GLY A 18 -17.01 -23.13 7.21
CA GLY A 18 -18.18 -22.28 6.98
C GLY A 18 -17.85 -20.86 6.50
N GLU A 19 -16.63 -20.37 6.68
CA GLU A 19 -16.19 -19.07 6.16
C GLU A 19 -15.86 -19.12 4.66
N THR A 20 -15.83 -17.97 4.04
CA THR A 20 -15.57 -17.82 2.60
C THR A 20 -14.30 -17.01 2.36
N VAL A 21 -13.43 -17.48 1.48
CA VAL A 21 -12.29 -16.77 0.92
C VAL A 21 -12.59 -16.35 -0.51
N SER A 22 -12.19 -15.12 -0.87
CA SER A 22 -12.28 -14.56 -2.20
C SER A 22 -10.90 -14.58 -2.86
N PHE A 23 -10.83 -15.09 -4.08
CA PHE A 23 -9.63 -15.11 -4.90
C PHE A 23 -9.70 -14.00 -5.94
N LYS A 24 -8.66 -13.21 -5.99
CA LYS A 24 -8.49 -12.05 -6.86
C LYS A 24 -7.28 -12.29 -7.75
N VAL A 25 -7.52 -12.34 -9.06
CA VAL A 25 -6.51 -12.77 -10.04
C VAL A 25 -6.36 -11.73 -11.13
N SER A 26 -5.13 -11.32 -11.43
CA SER A 26 -4.81 -10.58 -12.65
C SER A 26 -4.16 -11.51 -13.65
N SER A 27 -4.72 -11.58 -14.85
CA SER A 27 -4.28 -12.45 -15.92
C SER A 27 -4.22 -11.72 -17.24
N THR A 28 -3.09 -11.83 -17.96
CA THR A 28 -2.92 -11.35 -19.33
C THR A 28 -2.89 -12.49 -20.34
N LEU A 29 -3.25 -13.69 -19.90
CA LEU A 29 -3.33 -14.87 -20.78
C LEU A 29 -4.39 -14.69 -21.86
N LYS A 30 -4.17 -15.28 -23.02
CA LYS A 30 -5.12 -15.24 -24.14
C LYS A 30 -6.37 -16.09 -23.88
N LYS A 31 -6.21 -17.17 -23.10
CA LYS A 31 -7.26 -18.12 -22.74
C LYS A 31 -7.63 -18.01 -21.28
N SER A 32 -8.66 -18.74 -20.86
CA SER A 32 -9.02 -18.92 -19.45
C SER A 32 -7.87 -19.56 -18.67
N PHE A 33 -7.81 -19.30 -17.38
CA PHE A 33 -6.95 -20.03 -16.44
C PHE A 33 -7.77 -21.05 -15.64
N SER A 34 -7.15 -22.14 -15.25
CA SER A 34 -7.74 -23.13 -14.33
C SER A 34 -7.36 -22.80 -12.88
N ALA A 35 -8.25 -23.13 -11.94
CA ALA A 35 -7.96 -23.11 -10.51
C ALA A 35 -8.18 -24.49 -9.90
N SER A 36 -7.27 -24.98 -9.08
CA SER A 36 -7.34 -26.27 -8.39
C SER A 36 -6.85 -26.15 -6.95
N LEU A 37 -7.45 -26.92 -6.03
CA LEU A 37 -7.11 -26.90 -4.63
C LEU A 37 -6.11 -27.99 -4.28
N LYS A 38 -5.07 -27.65 -3.52
CA LYS A 38 -4.07 -28.56 -2.99
C LYS A 38 -3.91 -28.36 -1.49
N ARG A 39 -3.57 -29.41 -0.74
CA ARG A 39 -3.11 -29.32 0.64
C ARG A 39 -1.58 -29.32 0.65
N SER A 40 -0.97 -28.28 1.20
CA SER A 40 0.47 -28.15 1.28
C SER A 40 1.01 -28.94 2.48
N ILE A 41 2.00 -29.78 2.25
CA ILE A 41 2.74 -30.52 3.27
C ILE A 41 4.17 -29.99 3.37
N SER A 42 4.82 -29.70 2.24
CA SER A 42 6.13 -29.08 2.17
C SER A 42 6.16 -28.02 1.07
N ALA A 43 6.82 -26.91 1.33
CA ALA A 43 7.02 -25.81 0.39
C ALA A 43 8.50 -25.58 0.04
N ASP A 44 9.39 -26.49 0.44
CA ASP A 44 10.84 -26.42 0.17
C ASP A 44 11.16 -26.93 -1.25
N PRO A 45 11.70 -26.10 -2.15
CA PRO A 45 12.05 -26.53 -3.50
C PRO A 45 13.38 -27.28 -3.58
N ASN A 46 14.13 -27.42 -2.47
CA ASN A 46 15.47 -28.02 -2.48
C ASN A 46 15.43 -29.49 -2.94
N PRO A 47 16.07 -29.88 -4.04
CA PRO A 47 16.06 -31.25 -4.54
C PRO A 47 16.85 -32.24 -3.66
N LYS A 48 17.68 -31.73 -2.74
CA LYS A 48 18.35 -32.52 -1.71
C LYS A 48 17.55 -32.65 -0.42
N GLY A 49 16.46 -31.94 -0.29
CA GLY A 49 15.48 -32.06 0.79
C GLY A 49 14.33 -32.96 0.38
N ILE A 50 13.19 -32.81 1.07
CA ILE A 50 11.97 -33.55 0.75
C ILE A 50 11.20 -33.01 -0.46
N GLY A 51 11.58 -31.84 -0.96
CA GLY A 51 10.92 -31.18 -2.07
C GLY A 51 9.58 -30.54 -1.73
N ILE A 52 8.92 -29.96 -2.74
CA ILE A 52 7.56 -29.46 -2.61
C ILE A 52 6.60 -30.66 -2.62
N ILE A 53 5.80 -30.79 -1.55
CA ILE A 53 4.79 -31.86 -1.42
C ILE A 53 3.40 -31.23 -1.29
N GLU A 54 2.56 -31.49 -2.29
CA GLU A 54 1.17 -31.06 -2.33
C GLU A 54 0.27 -32.28 -2.52
N LYS A 55 -0.72 -32.45 -1.63
CA LYS A 55 -1.73 -33.50 -1.75
C LYS A 55 -2.98 -32.95 -2.45
N ASP A 56 -3.61 -33.78 -3.25
CA ASP A 56 -4.84 -33.41 -3.93
C ASP A 56 -5.96 -33.11 -2.93
N ALA A 57 -6.68 -32.01 -3.15
CA ALA A 57 -7.82 -31.57 -2.38
C ALA A 57 -9.07 -31.32 -3.25
N SER A 58 -9.10 -31.91 -4.44
CA SER A 58 -10.19 -31.75 -5.45
C SER A 58 -11.55 -32.16 -4.92
N LYS A 59 -11.63 -33.03 -3.91
CA LYS A 59 -12.88 -33.39 -3.23
C LYS A 59 -13.58 -32.21 -2.56
N TYR A 60 -12.85 -31.13 -2.23
CA TYR A 60 -13.40 -29.90 -1.64
C TYR A 60 -13.62 -28.80 -2.66
N PHE A 61 -12.79 -28.75 -3.71
CA PHE A 61 -12.89 -27.78 -4.79
C PHE A 61 -12.47 -28.46 -6.10
N LYS A 62 -13.45 -28.77 -6.97
CA LYS A 62 -13.17 -29.32 -8.30
C LYS A 62 -12.47 -28.29 -9.17
N THR A 63 -11.51 -28.74 -9.96
CA THR A 63 -10.83 -27.86 -10.94
C THR A 63 -11.85 -27.12 -11.79
N SER A 64 -11.74 -25.81 -11.81
CA SER A 64 -12.66 -24.89 -12.48
C SER A 64 -11.88 -23.92 -13.36
N PHE A 65 -12.53 -23.42 -14.41
CA PHE A 65 -11.93 -22.49 -15.38
C PHE A 65 -12.55 -21.10 -15.23
N PHE A 66 -11.72 -20.06 -15.29
CA PHE A 66 -12.13 -18.69 -15.13
C PHE A 66 -11.58 -17.82 -16.25
N LYS A 67 -12.34 -16.83 -16.69
CA LYS A 67 -11.96 -15.91 -17.75
C LYS A 67 -10.75 -15.07 -17.31
N SER A 68 -9.73 -15.00 -18.15
CA SER A 68 -8.61 -14.10 -17.95
C SER A 68 -9.02 -12.64 -18.08
N ARG A 69 -8.58 -11.82 -17.14
CA ARG A 69 -8.69 -10.35 -17.19
C ARG A 69 -7.50 -9.71 -16.50
N LYS A 70 -7.00 -8.66 -17.08
CA LYS A 70 -5.98 -7.83 -16.44
C LYS A 70 -6.63 -6.94 -15.40
N GLN A 71 -6.13 -6.98 -14.17
CA GLN A 71 -6.52 -6.07 -13.11
C GLN A 71 -5.35 -5.13 -12.82
N SER A 72 -5.61 -3.85 -12.77
CA SER A 72 -4.63 -2.82 -12.40
C SER A 72 -4.74 -2.51 -10.92
N PHE A 73 -3.70 -1.92 -10.36
CA PHE A 73 -3.69 -1.34 -9.03
C PHE A 73 -3.04 0.04 -9.10
N ASN A 74 -3.29 0.87 -8.10
CA ASN A 74 -2.87 2.25 -8.08
C ASN A 74 -2.06 2.54 -6.81
N PRO A 75 -0.71 2.45 -6.87
CA PRO A 75 0.15 2.77 -5.75
C PRO A 75 0.14 4.27 -5.45
N GLY A 76 0.57 4.60 -4.25
CA GLY A 76 0.65 5.94 -3.75
C GLY A 76 -0.51 6.30 -2.81
N SER A 77 -0.16 6.88 -1.67
CA SER A 77 -1.14 7.34 -0.70
C SER A 77 -1.63 8.75 -0.99
N TYR A 78 -2.84 9.01 -0.58
CA TYR A 78 -3.48 10.32 -0.67
C TYR A 78 -4.67 10.42 0.30
N ALA A 79 -5.15 11.65 0.50
CA ALA A 79 -6.41 11.89 1.20
C ALA A 79 -7.44 12.47 0.24
N ILE A 80 -8.72 12.09 0.38
CA ILE A 80 -9.80 12.62 -0.45
C ILE A 80 -11.04 12.87 0.40
N SER A 81 -11.71 14.02 0.21
CA SER A 81 -12.94 14.31 0.93
C SER A 81 -14.06 13.33 0.59
N LYS A 82 -14.77 12.89 1.64
CA LYS A 82 -15.88 11.92 1.51
C LYS A 82 -16.98 12.46 0.59
N THR A 83 -17.33 13.73 0.77
CA THR A 83 -18.32 14.44 -0.06
C THR A 83 -17.69 15.66 -0.73
N PRO A 84 -18.21 16.14 -1.85
CA PRO A 84 -17.76 17.38 -2.47
C PRO A 84 -18.09 18.60 -1.60
N ILE A 85 -17.25 19.64 -1.73
CA ILE A 85 -17.55 20.98 -1.25
C ILE A 85 -18.09 21.76 -2.45
N LYS A 86 -19.20 22.49 -2.23
CA LYS A 86 -19.74 23.45 -3.21
C LYS A 86 -19.73 24.83 -2.58
N VAL A 87 -19.13 25.79 -3.25
CA VAL A 87 -18.99 27.15 -2.75
C VAL A 87 -19.15 28.18 -3.88
N SER A 88 -19.87 29.26 -3.60
CA SER A 88 -19.94 30.45 -4.45
C SER A 88 -18.98 31.50 -3.89
N ILE A 89 -18.01 31.91 -4.68
CA ILE A 89 -16.99 32.90 -4.31
C ILE A 89 -17.48 34.26 -4.73
N LYS A 90 -17.47 35.24 -3.79
CA LYS A 90 -17.86 36.64 -4.04
C LYS A 90 -16.64 37.53 -4.29
N ASN A 91 -15.54 37.30 -3.56
CA ASN A 91 -14.35 38.14 -3.59
C ASN A 91 -13.07 37.33 -3.85
N ASN A 92 -12.80 36.33 -2.98
CA ASN A 92 -11.50 35.63 -3.04
C ASN A 92 -11.57 34.20 -2.49
N LEU A 93 -10.62 33.39 -2.98
CA LEU A 93 -10.27 32.05 -2.48
C LEU A 93 -8.86 32.09 -1.90
N ASN A 94 -8.69 31.63 -0.65
CA ASN A 94 -7.40 31.50 0.00
C ASN A 94 -7.12 30.05 0.35
N LEU A 95 -5.93 29.57 0.04
CA LEU A 95 -5.46 28.22 0.34
C LEU A 95 -4.19 28.33 1.17
N SER A 96 -4.09 27.53 2.23
CA SER A 96 -2.89 27.46 3.05
C SER A 96 -2.57 26.01 3.36
N VAL A 97 -1.29 25.65 3.31
CA VAL A 97 -0.80 24.29 3.66
C VAL A 97 0.66 24.40 4.09
N ILE A 98 1.05 23.51 5.00
CA ILE A 98 2.45 23.37 5.40
C ILE A 98 2.95 22.03 4.85
N ILE A 99 4.12 22.03 4.23
CA ILE A 99 4.69 20.83 3.61
C ILE A 99 6.16 20.61 4.01
N PHE A 100 6.57 19.34 3.92
CA PHE A 100 7.96 18.90 4.08
C PHE A 100 8.28 17.90 2.97
N PRO A 101 8.78 18.35 1.80
CA PRO A 101 9.12 17.48 0.69
C PRO A 101 10.26 16.53 1.06
N THR A 102 10.11 15.23 0.77
CA THR A 102 11.12 14.20 1.04
C THR A 102 11.78 13.66 -0.23
N LEU A 103 11.08 13.73 -1.36
CA LEU A 103 11.61 13.35 -2.67
C LEU A 103 11.05 14.27 -3.75
N PHE A 104 11.90 14.72 -4.67
CA PHE A 104 11.46 15.37 -5.90
C PHE A 104 11.42 14.38 -7.06
N SER A 105 10.37 14.46 -7.85
CA SER A 105 10.19 13.71 -9.08
C SER A 105 10.44 14.62 -10.29
N SER A 106 10.81 14.04 -11.42
CA SER A 106 10.81 14.73 -12.72
C SER A 106 9.40 15.11 -13.19
N LYS A 107 8.39 14.48 -12.61
CA LYS A 107 6.97 14.80 -12.83
C LYS A 107 6.45 15.73 -11.75
N LYS A 108 5.35 16.40 -12.06
CA LYS A 108 4.59 17.20 -11.10
C LYS A 108 4.14 16.36 -9.91
N GLN A 109 4.16 16.95 -8.70
CA GLN A 109 3.66 16.32 -7.45
C GLN A 109 2.59 17.23 -6.85
N THR A 110 1.36 16.73 -6.73
CA THR A 110 0.21 17.49 -6.24
C THR A 110 0.22 17.52 -4.70
N ILE A 111 0.11 18.71 -4.11
CA ILE A 111 0.02 18.91 -2.67
C ILE A 111 -1.45 18.95 -2.23
N LEU A 112 -2.25 19.80 -2.89
CA LEU A 112 -3.68 19.97 -2.62
C LEU A 112 -4.41 20.25 -3.93
N ALA A 113 -5.54 19.60 -4.16
CA ALA A 113 -6.42 19.90 -5.27
C ALA A 113 -7.89 20.06 -4.79
N PHE A 114 -8.57 21.03 -5.39
CA PHE A 114 -9.98 21.30 -5.16
C PHE A 114 -10.61 21.83 -6.46
N ASP A 115 -11.54 21.05 -7.05
CA ASP A 115 -12.15 21.37 -8.33
C ASP A 115 -11.05 21.57 -9.42
N ASN A 116 -11.00 22.73 -10.06
CA ASN A 116 -9.99 23.07 -11.08
C ASN A 116 -8.76 23.79 -10.49
N VAL A 117 -8.65 23.90 -9.16
CA VAL A 117 -7.52 24.53 -8.45
C VAL A 117 -6.58 23.46 -7.93
N GLU A 118 -5.29 23.56 -8.24
CA GLU A 118 -4.26 22.60 -7.84
C GLU A 118 -2.97 23.28 -7.40
N ILE A 119 -2.55 23.04 -6.15
CA ILE A 119 -1.23 23.39 -5.62
C ILE A 119 -0.30 22.20 -5.86
N TYR A 120 0.85 22.41 -6.47
CA TYR A 120 1.79 21.32 -6.79
C TYR A 120 3.24 21.79 -6.77
N ILE A 121 4.17 20.84 -6.74
CA ILE A 121 5.59 21.04 -7.02
C ILE A 121 5.81 20.70 -8.50
N ASN A 122 6.41 21.62 -9.25
CA ASN A 122 6.71 21.43 -10.66
C ASN A 122 8.05 20.70 -10.89
N SER A 123 8.41 20.42 -12.14
CA SER A 123 9.67 19.78 -12.53
C SER A 123 10.92 20.58 -12.11
N ASN A 124 10.80 21.90 -11.92
CA ASN A 124 11.86 22.76 -11.41
C ASN A 124 11.93 22.77 -9.87
N ARG A 125 11.20 21.88 -9.21
CA ARG A 125 11.12 21.75 -7.74
C ARG A 125 10.53 22.97 -7.03
N ALA A 126 9.78 23.79 -7.73
CA ALA A 126 9.19 25.02 -7.19
C ALA A 126 7.70 24.86 -6.93
N THR A 127 7.20 25.53 -5.88
CA THR A 127 5.77 25.60 -5.61
C THR A 127 5.04 26.31 -6.74
N SER A 128 3.99 25.69 -7.21
CA SER A 128 3.16 26.17 -8.31
C SER A 128 1.69 26.04 -7.98
N ILE A 129 0.89 26.89 -8.60
CA ILE A 129 -0.58 26.79 -8.59
C ILE A 129 -1.09 26.74 -10.02
N ARG A 130 -2.08 25.90 -10.25
CA ARG A 130 -2.86 25.88 -11.50
C ARG A 130 -4.32 26.13 -11.18
N VAL A 131 -5.00 26.92 -12.02
CA VAL A 131 -6.45 27.09 -12.03
C VAL A 131 -6.92 26.94 -13.47
N GLY A 132 -7.67 25.89 -13.75
CA GLY A 132 -8.00 25.52 -15.12
C GLY A 132 -6.74 25.27 -15.95
N ASN A 133 -6.52 26.10 -16.97
CA ASN A 133 -5.35 26.03 -17.86
C ASN A 133 -4.21 26.98 -17.45
N ASP A 134 -4.48 27.95 -16.59
CA ASP A 134 -3.50 28.96 -16.18
C ASP A 134 -2.63 28.43 -15.04
N SER A 135 -1.35 28.84 -14.99
CA SER A 135 -0.45 28.45 -13.90
C SER A 135 0.56 29.55 -13.57
N ILE A 136 0.91 29.62 -12.28
CA ILE A 136 1.96 30.50 -11.76
C ILE A 136 2.84 29.71 -10.81
N SER A 137 4.14 30.00 -10.82
CA SER A 137 5.14 29.33 -10.00
C SER A 137 6.02 30.32 -9.24
N ILE A 138 6.51 29.94 -8.09
CA ILE A 138 7.66 30.57 -7.45
C ILE A 138 8.90 30.31 -8.32
N LYS A 139 9.84 31.25 -8.38
CA LYS A 139 11.06 31.09 -9.18
C LYS A 139 12.08 30.17 -8.51
N GLU A 140 12.22 30.31 -7.19
CA GLU A 140 13.20 29.55 -6.42
C GLU A 140 12.67 28.15 -6.05
N PRO A 141 13.53 27.13 -6.19
CA PRO A 141 13.16 25.76 -5.84
C PRO A 141 13.04 25.57 -4.32
N LEU A 142 12.23 24.60 -3.94
CA LEU A 142 12.19 24.06 -2.59
C LEU A 142 13.46 23.26 -2.28
N ILE A 143 13.81 23.18 -1.01
CA ILE A 143 14.89 22.33 -0.47
C ILE A 143 14.26 21.11 0.15
N LEU A 144 14.77 19.92 -0.15
CA LEU A 144 14.33 18.67 0.47
C LEU A 144 14.51 18.72 1.99
N ARG A 145 13.59 18.03 2.68
CA ARG A 145 13.62 17.89 4.14
C ARG A 145 13.63 19.22 4.89
N SER A 146 12.89 20.18 4.34
CA SER A 146 12.67 21.48 4.97
C SER A 146 11.18 21.81 4.99
N TRP A 147 10.72 22.39 6.10
CA TRP A 147 9.34 22.82 6.28
C TRP A 147 9.06 24.13 5.54
N TYR A 148 8.01 24.16 4.75
CA TYR A 148 7.53 25.34 4.05
C TYR A 148 6.07 25.59 4.33
N LYS A 149 5.72 26.85 4.64
CA LYS A 149 4.34 27.34 4.61
C LYS A 149 4.05 27.90 3.24
N ILE A 150 3.02 27.40 2.60
CA ILE A 150 2.52 27.85 1.30
C ILE A 150 1.19 28.55 1.56
N ASN A 151 1.05 29.80 1.06
CA ASN A 151 -0.21 30.50 1.05
C ASN A 151 -0.51 30.99 -0.37
N ILE A 152 -1.78 30.88 -0.76
CA ILE A 152 -2.25 31.30 -2.05
C ILE A 152 -3.50 32.14 -1.84
N LYS A 153 -3.56 33.28 -2.50
CA LYS A 153 -4.71 34.16 -2.52
C LYS A 153 -5.10 34.46 -3.97
N ILE A 154 -6.33 34.12 -4.34
CA ILE A 154 -6.86 34.33 -5.70
C ILE A 154 -8.12 35.16 -5.55
N SER A 155 -8.19 36.31 -6.26
CA SER A 155 -9.41 37.12 -6.33
C SER A 155 -10.24 36.78 -7.56
N LEU A 156 -11.54 37.03 -7.51
CA LEU A 156 -12.42 36.91 -8.69
C LEU A 156 -12.03 37.89 -9.81
N SER A 157 -11.35 38.99 -9.48
CA SER A 157 -10.79 39.92 -10.48
C SER A 157 -9.57 39.32 -11.24
N GLY A 158 -9.18 38.10 -10.94
CA GLY A 158 -8.08 37.39 -11.55
C GLY A 158 -6.70 37.65 -10.93
N LYS A 159 -6.59 38.54 -9.92
CA LYS A 159 -5.30 38.73 -9.23
C LYS A 159 -4.98 37.52 -8.38
N ILE A 160 -3.75 37.01 -8.51
CA ILE A 160 -3.25 35.91 -7.68
C ILE A 160 -1.93 36.29 -7.00
N SER A 161 -1.78 35.86 -5.76
CA SER A 161 -0.52 35.88 -5.01
C SER A 161 -0.23 34.48 -4.49
N ILE A 162 0.95 33.95 -4.79
CA ILE A 162 1.50 32.71 -4.25
C ILE A 162 2.69 33.05 -3.37
N SER A 163 2.75 32.52 -2.13
CA SER A 163 3.88 32.71 -1.24
C SER A 163 4.41 31.36 -0.73
N GLN A 164 5.74 31.28 -0.63
CA GLN A 164 6.50 30.13 -0.14
C GLN A 164 7.45 30.60 0.95
N LYS A 165 7.24 30.21 2.21
CA LYS A 165 8.09 30.60 3.35
C LYS A 165 8.74 29.36 3.96
N ASN A 166 10.07 29.29 3.98
CA ASN A 166 10.81 28.29 4.74
C ASN A 166 10.69 28.59 6.23
N LEU A 167 10.18 27.63 7.03
CA LEU A 167 9.90 27.82 8.45
C LEU A 167 11.15 27.72 9.33
N LYS A 168 12.23 27.12 8.86
CA LYS A 168 13.53 27.12 9.56
C LYS A 168 14.23 28.47 9.49
N ASN A 169 13.98 29.24 8.46
CA ASN A 169 14.61 30.55 8.25
C ASN A 169 13.71 31.66 8.77
N LYS A 170 13.78 31.91 10.11
CA LYS A 170 12.92 32.89 10.79
C LYS A 170 13.10 34.33 10.29
N ASN A 171 14.27 34.65 9.76
CA ASN A 171 14.66 36.02 9.39
C ASN A 171 14.41 36.39 7.94
N LYS A 172 13.95 35.47 7.08
CA LYS A 172 13.61 35.76 5.69
C LYS A 172 12.10 35.86 5.51
N ASN A 173 11.65 36.94 4.89
CA ASN A 173 10.31 37.02 4.34
C ASN A 173 10.11 35.90 3.32
N GLY A 174 8.88 35.34 3.24
CA GLY A 174 8.58 34.33 2.24
C GLY A 174 8.73 34.89 0.82
N LEU A 175 9.14 34.03 -0.10
CA LEU A 175 9.15 34.33 -1.51
C LEU A 175 7.72 34.53 -2.01
N ILE A 176 7.49 35.57 -2.78
CA ILE A 176 6.13 35.89 -3.29
C ILE A 176 6.23 36.05 -4.79
N ASN A 177 5.27 35.50 -5.51
CA ASN A 177 5.04 35.80 -6.93
C ASN A 177 3.58 36.21 -7.12
N ASN A 178 3.34 37.18 -7.99
CA ASN A 178 2.03 37.71 -8.30
C ASN A 178 1.76 37.58 -9.80
N GLY A 179 0.48 37.48 -10.16
CA GLY A 179 0.09 37.37 -11.56
C GLY A 179 -1.41 37.48 -11.76
N LYS A 180 -1.86 37.02 -12.91
CA LYS A 180 -3.27 36.96 -13.28
C LYS A 180 -3.65 35.51 -13.62
N ILE A 181 -4.84 35.12 -13.19
CA ILE A 181 -5.39 33.77 -13.41
C ILE A 181 -6.92 33.84 -13.30
N SER A 182 -7.63 33.10 -14.11
CA SER A 182 -9.09 33.12 -14.09
C SER A 182 -9.65 32.16 -13.05
N LEU A 183 -10.40 32.66 -12.07
CA LEU A 183 -11.09 31.86 -11.05
C LEU A 183 -12.58 31.76 -11.35
N ASN A 184 -13.13 30.55 -11.32
CA ASN A 184 -14.56 30.33 -11.43
C ASN A 184 -15.31 30.89 -10.21
N LYS A 185 -16.43 31.56 -10.46
CA LYS A 185 -17.31 32.09 -9.40
C LYS A 185 -17.89 30.99 -8.51
N VAL A 186 -18.14 29.80 -9.06
CA VAL A 186 -18.60 28.61 -8.34
C VAL A 186 -17.59 27.51 -8.47
N LEU A 187 -17.13 26.97 -7.36
CA LEU A 187 -16.32 25.75 -7.30
C LEU A 187 -17.14 24.63 -6.71
N SER A 188 -17.04 23.43 -7.29
CA SER A 188 -17.74 22.26 -6.83
C SER A 188 -16.92 20.99 -7.09
N GLY A 189 -16.36 20.41 -6.04
CA GLY A 189 -15.53 19.21 -6.20
C GLY A 189 -15.11 18.61 -4.87
N LYS A 190 -14.46 17.45 -4.95
CA LYS A 190 -13.80 16.85 -3.80
C LYS A 190 -12.44 17.52 -3.60
N VAL A 191 -12.07 17.70 -2.34
CA VAL A 191 -10.71 18.09 -1.96
C VAL A 191 -9.84 16.85 -1.91
N SER A 192 -8.64 16.90 -2.47
CA SER A 192 -7.63 15.87 -2.29
C SER A 192 -6.30 16.46 -1.80
N LEU A 193 -5.56 15.68 -1.01
CA LEU A 193 -4.21 15.97 -0.55
C LEU A 193 -3.27 14.90 -1.08
N ALA A 194 -2.04 15.29 -1.41
CA ALA A 194 -0.95 14.45 -1.88
C ALA A 194 -1.17 13.77 -3.24
N ALA A 195 -2.28 13.99 -3.92
CA ALA A 195 -2.53 13.56 -5.29
C ALA A 195 -3.70 14.33 -5.89
N VAL A 196 -3.80 14.34 -7.21
CA VAL A 196 -5.04 14.69 -7.92
C VAL A 196 -5.80 13.39 -8.24
N VAL A 197 -7.12 13.40 -8.08
CA VAL A 197 -7.98 12.24 -8.37
C VAL A 197 -8.90 12.56 -9.53
N SER A 198 -8.84 11.77 -10.59
CA SER A 198 -9.68 11.89 -11.78
C SER A 198 -10.26 10.55 -12.15
N LYS A 199 -11.57 10.47 -12.35
CA LYS A 199 -12.29 9.21 -12.67
C LYS A 199 -11.95 8.04 -11.74
N GLY A 200 -11.76 8.32 -10.44
CA GLY A 200 -11.42 7.31 -9.43
C GLY A 200 -9.95 6.89 -9.37
N ILE A 201 -9.10 7.41 -10.25
CA ILE A 201 -7.66 7.10 -10.28
C ILE A 201 -6.88 8.30 -9.76
N SER A 202 -5.91 8.04 -8.87
CA SER A 202 -5.00 9.06 -8.34
C SER A 202 -3.74 9.19 -9.20
N HIS A 203 -3.25 10.42 -9.33
CA HIS A 203 -2.09 10.77 -10.14
C HIS A 203 -1.23 11.81 -9.44
N ASN A 204 0.03 11.95 -9.87
CA ASN A 204 0.94 12.99 -9.43
C ASN A 204 1.16 13.00 -7.91
N HIS A 205 1.36 11.83 -7.32
CA HIS A 205 1.53 11.69 -5.89
C HIS A 205 2.69 12.53 -5.35
N PHE A 206 2.48 13.10 -4.17
CA PHE A 206 3.48 13.86 -3.44
C PHE A 206 4.24 12.94 -2.49
N ASN A 207 5.55 13.04 -2.48
CA ASN A 207 6.41 12.42 -1.48
C ASN A 207 6.79 13.45 -0.42
N GLY A 208 6.24 13.29 0.77
CA GLY A 208 6.50 14.22 1.87
C GLY A 208 5.38 14.34 2.87
N LYS A 209 5.61 15.21 3.86
CA LYS A 209 4.65 15.45 4.93
C LYS A 209 3.76 16.66 4.58
N ILE A 210 2.48 16.54 4.93
CA ILE A 210 1.49 17.62 4.84
C ILE A 210 0.96 17.91 6.24
N GLU A 211 0.83 19.20 6.58
CA GLU A 211 0.31 19.70 7.85
C GLU A 211 -0.64 20.88 7.59
N ALA A 212 -1.69 20.99 8.41
CA ALA A 212 -2.62 22.12 8.48
C ALA A 212 -3.15 22.62 7.12
N PRO A 213 -3.77 21.78 6.28
CA PRO A 213 -4.42 22.23 5.06
C PRO A 213 -5.70 23.01 5.40
N ILE A 214 -5.83 24.23 4.83
CA ILE A 214 -6.97 25.11 5.07
C ILE A 214 -7.44 25.71 3.75
N ILE A 215 -8.74 25.78 3.54
CA ILE A 215 -9.41 26.44 2.42
C ILE A 215 -10.39 27.47 2.95
N ASN A 216 -10.24 28.73 2.53
CA ASN A 216 -11.14 29.82 2.87
C ASN A 216 -11.72 30.43 1.59
N ALA A 217 -13.01 30.73 1.62
CA ALA A 217 -13.70 31.51 0.62
C ALA A 217 -14.30 32.76 1.30
N ASP A 218 -13.99 33.94 0.77
CA ASP A 218 -14.48 35.22 1.28
C ASP A 218 -14.28 35.44 2.79
N GLY A 219 -13.12 35.02 3.29
CA GLY A 219 -12.75 35.11 4.71
C GLY A 219 -13.32 34.02 5.61
N LYS A 220 -14.21 33.15 5.12
CA LYS A 220 -14.78 32.02 5.88
C LYS A 220 -14.06 30.73 5.52
N LYS A 221 -13.74 29.92 6.54
CA LYS A 221 -13.22 28.56 6.31
C LYS A 221 -14.34 27.70 5.69
N ILE A 222 -13.98 26.95 4.65
CA ILE A 222 -14.84 25.94 4.00
C ILE A 222 -14.20 24.55 4.05
N GLY A 223 -12.91 24.47 4.39
CA GLY A 223 -12.17 23.26 4.67
C GLY A 223 -11.08 23.53 5.69
N ASP A 224 -11.08 22.76 6.78
CA ASP A 224 -10.06 22.81 7.84
C ASP A 224 -10.01 21.42 8.50
N TRP A 225 -8.82 20.83 8.55
CA TRP A 225 -8.64 19.45 9.00
C TRP A 225 -7.56 19.35 10.05
N ASP A 226 -7.89 18.67 11.16
CA ASP A 226 -6.94 18.31 12.21
C ASP A 226 -6.25 17.01 11.88
N LEU A 227 -4.99 17.08 11.43
CA LEU A 227 -4.20 15.90 11.07
C LEU A 227 -3.60 15.18 12.29
N SER A 228 -3.72 15.75 13.50
CA SER A 228 -3.23 15.15 14.75
C SER A 228 -4.25 14.25 15.44
N ALA A 229 -5.54 14.41 15.13
CA ALA A 229 -6.63 13.66 15.78
C ALA A 229 -6.84 12.29 15.14
N ASN A 230 -7.33 11.32 15.93
CA ASN A 230 -7.78 9.99 15.48
C ASN A 230 -6.79 9.26 14.57
N THR A 231 -5.52 9.20 14.98
CA THR A 231 -4.42 8.68 14.15
C THR A 231 -4.56 7.21 13.77
N ASN A 232 -5.40 6.43 14.45
CA ASN A 232 -5.71 5.03 14.12
C ASN A 232 -6.85 4.88 13.09
N SER A 233 -7.46 5.99 12.66
CA SER A 233 -8.58 5.97 11.72
C SER A 233 -8.10 6.04 10.26
N ALA A 234 -8.83 5.38 9.37
CA ALA A 234 -8.71 5.57 7.93
C ALA A 234 -9.24 6.94 7.46
N PHE A 235 -9.75 7.77 8.39
CA PHE A 235 -10.29 9.09 8.11
C PHE A 235 -9.52 10.15 8.89
N VAL A 236 -9.40 11.34 8.30
CA VAL A 236 -9.03 12.56 9.00
C VAL A 236 -10.31 13.31 9.34
N ASP A 237 -10.47 13.66 10.61
CA ASP A 237 -11.60 14.46 11.07
C ASP A 237 -11.46 15.89 10.57
N SER A 238 -12.60 16.49 10.22
CA SER A 238 -12.69 17.89 9.85
C SER A 238 -13.07 18.74 11.05
N ILE A 239 -12.41 19.88 11.20
CA ILE A 239 -12.88 20.97 12.03
C ILE A 239 -14.03 21.69 11.30
N ILE A 240 -13.84 21.90 10.01
CA ILE A 240 -14.83 22.47 9.09
C ILE A 240 -14.76 21.73 7.76
N GLY A 241 -15.91 21.41 7.17
CA GLY A 241 -16.01 20.71 5.90
C GLY A 241 -16.10 19.19 6.05
N PRO A 242 -16.02 18.44 4.97
CA PRO A 242 -16.14 16.97 4.98
C PRO A 242 -14.87 16.30 5.54
N LYS A 243 -15.03 15.15 6.21
CA LYS A 243 -13.90 14.27 6.57
C LYS A 243 -13.11 13.83 5.33
N LEU A 244 -11.81 13.65 5.47
CA LEU A 244 -10.97 13.07 4.43
C LEU A 244 -10.81 11.57 4.65
N LEU A 245 -11.00 10.78 3.60
CA LEU A 245 -10.65 9.36 3.56
C LEU A 245 -9.19 9.23 3.13
N LEU A 246 -8.40 8.49 3.92
CA LEU A 246 -7.02 8.15 3.59
C LEU A 246 -7.00 6.89 2.73
N LYS A 247 -6.30 6.94 1.63
CA LYS A 247 -6.08 5.81 0.73
C LYS A 247 -4.63 5.33 0.83
N ASN A 248 -4.44 4.00 0.75
CA ASN A 248 -3.15 3.32 0.86
C ASN A 248 -2.36 3.60 2.15
N PHE A 249 -3.03 3.94 3.24
CA PHE A 249 -2.48 4.06 4.58
C PHE A 249 -1.19 4.90 4.68
N PRO A 250 -1.24 6.21 4.42
CA PRO A 250 -0.11 7.09 4.69
C PRO A 250 0.23 7.09 6.18
N THR A 251 1.51 7.29 6.49
CA THR A 251 1.97 7.27 7.89
C THR A 251 1.46 8.47 8.65
N ARG A 252 0.74 8.22 9.75
CA ARG A 252 0.16 9.23 10.65
C ARG A 252 1.03 9.45 11.89
N ALA A 253 0.70 10.48 12.68
CA ALA A 253 1.44 10.84 13.89
C ALA A 253 2.95 11.01 13.63
N VAL A 254 3.29 11.62 12.49
CA VAL A 254 4.69 11.97 12.19
C VAL A 254 5.00 13.39 12.63
N THR A 255 6.27 13.66 12.90
CA THR A 255 6.73 14.98 13.36
C THR A 255 6.27 16.10 12.43
N SER A 256 5.68 17.15 13.02
CA SER A 256 5.18 18.36 12.37
C SER A 256 6.23 19.48 12.32
N SER A 257 5.88 20.61 11.75
CA SER A 257 6.73 21.81 11.74
C SER A 257 6.99 22.40 13.15
N LYS A 258 6.17 22.00 14.13
CA LYS A 258 6.26 22.44 15.53
C LYS A 258 7.12 21.54 16.42
N TRP A 259 7.56 20.39 15.91
CA TRP A 259 8.37 19.46 16.68
C TRP A 259 9.75 20.06 17.02
N ASP A 260 10.06 20.08 18.31
CA ASP A 260 11.26 20.69 18.90
C ASP A 260 12.14 19.71 19.68
N SER A 261 11.88 18.41 19.54
CA SER A 261 12.54 17.31 20.25
C SER A 261 12.24 17.22 21.76
N SER A 262 11.31 18.00 22.29
CA SER A 262 10.96 17.98 23.72
C SER A 262 10.08 16.81 24.13
N GLU A 263 9.43 16.14 23.19
CA GLU A 263 8.55 15.01 23.46
C GLU A 263 8.62 13.99 22.30
N MET A 264 8.85 12.73 22.64
CA MET A 264 8.98 11.64 21.67
C MET A 264 7.68 10.81 21.51
N ASN A 265 6.74 10.95 22.45
CA ASN A 265 5.45 10.28 22.38
C ASN A 265 4.40 11.23 21.80
N TRP A 266 3.86 10.87 20.64
CA TRP A 266 2.82 11.64 19.95
C TRP A 266 1.55 11.84 20.79
N GLN A 267 1.21 10.91 21.69
CA GLN A 267 0.03 10.99 22.56
C GLN A 267 0.17 12.11 23.60
N HIS A 268 1.39 12.38 24.09
CA HIS A 268 1.62 13.41 25.09
C HIS A 268 1.61 14.82 24.49
N LYS A 269 2.00 14.98 23.22
CA LYS A 269 2.06 16.28 22.55
C LYS A 269 1.58 16.18 21.09
N PRO A 270 0.27 15.95 20.87
CA PRO A 270 -0.26 15.70 19.51
C PRO A 270 0.10 16.78 18.50
N GLY A 271 0.18 18.05 18.90
CA GLY A 271 0.56 19.16 18.03
C GLY A 271 1.97 19.05 17.44
N HIS A 272 2.90 18.33 18.11
CA HIS A 272 4.23 18.03 17.56
C HIS A 272 4.20 16.95 16.48
N TYR A 273 3.11 16.21 16.36
CA TYR A 273 2.91 15.07 15.47
C TYR A 273 1.68 15.25 14.55
N ALA A 274 1.38 16.52 14.22
CA ALA A 274 0.20 16.92 13.45
C ALA A 274 0.41 16.87 11.95
N ALA A 275 1.29 15.99 11.44
CA ALA A 275 1.51 15.80 10.01
C ALA A 275 1.18 14.36 9.57
N ILE A 276 0.89 14.22 8.28
CA ILE A 276 0.74 12.92 7.59
C ILE A 276 1.84 12.83 6.55
N HIS A 277 2.56 11.70 6.51
CA HIS A 277 3.58 11.42 5.51
C HIS A 277 3.00 10.56 4.40
N PHE A 278 3.04 11.08 3.18
CA PHE A 278 2.54 10.47 1.96
C PHE A 278 3.71 10.02 1.08
N HIS A 279 3.52 8.87 0.39
CA HIS A 279 4.51 8.33 -0.53
C HIS A 279 3.82 7.87 -1.82
N ASP A 280 4.52 7.96 -2.95
CA ASP A 280 4.02 7.54 -4.26
C ASP A 280 4.01 6.02 -4.47
N ASP A 281 4.60 5.28 -3.52
CA ASP A 281 4.72 3.82 -3.50
C ASP A 281 4.02 3.14 -2.32
N ASP A 282 3.25 3.88 -1.51
CA ASP A 282 2.39 3.30 -0.49
C ASP A 282 1.36 2.34 -1.10
N ILE A 283 1.20 1.16 -0.52
CA ILE A 283 0.21 0.16 -0.93
C ILE A 283 -0.40 -0.52 0.29
N TYR A 284 -1.74 -0.57 0.31
CA TYR A 284 -2.48 -1.32 1.32
C TYR A 284 -3.31 -2.45 0.70
N ASP A 285 -4.17 -2.15 -0.27
CA ASP A 285 -5.03 -3.11 -0.97
C ASP A 285 -4.96 -2.82 -2.48
N PHE A 286 -4.75 -3.86 -3.28
CA PHE A 286 -4.80 -3.73 -4.73
C PHE A 286 -6.21 -3.44 -5.25
N GLU A 287 -7.22 -3.60 -4.38
CA GLU A 287 -8.64 -3.38 -4.69
C GLU A 287 -9.12 -4.14 -5.96
N TRP A 288 -8.46 -5.27 -6.28
CA TRP A 288 -8.90 -6.10 -7.41
C TRP A 288 -10.27 -6.70 -7.14
N ASP A 289 -11.08 -6.82 -8.17
CA ASP A 289 -12.35 -7.54 -8.11
C ASP A 289 -12.14 -9.02 -7.84
N THR A 290 -13.11 -9.63 -7.22
CA THR A 290 -13.13 -11.08 -6.97
C THR A 290 -13.42 -11.83 -8.25
N ASP A 291 -12.57 -12.79 -8.61
CA ASP A 291 -12.78 -13.68 -9.75
C ASP A 291 -13.60 -14.90 -9.36
N PHE A 292 -13.35 -15.47 -8.18
CA PHE A 292 -14.14 -16.56 -7.63
C PHE A 292 -14.03 -16.63 -6.11
N LYS A 293 -14.94 -17.40 -5.50
CA LYS A 293 -15.01 -17.60 -4.06
C LYS A 293 -14.98 -19.07 -3.72
N PHE A 294 -14.46 -19.39 -2.53
CA PHE A 294 -14.51 -20.73 -1.97
C PHE A 294 -15.00 -20.67 -0.54
N LYS A 295 -16.13 -21.33 -0.29
CA LYS A 295 -16.65 -21.54 1.08
C LYS A 295 -16.00 -22.79 1.65
N ILE A 296 -15.33 -22.66 2.81
CA ILE A 296 -14.64 -23.77 3.46
C ILE A 296 -15.68 -24.81 3.94
N PRO A 297 -15.65 -26.05 3.42
CA PRO A 297 -16.58 -27.10 3.85
C PRO A 297 -16.45 -27.43 5.33
N ASN A 298 -17.56 -27.81 5.97
CA ASN A 298 -17.57 -28.15 7.40
C ASN A 298 -16.70 -29.37 7.74
N ASN A 299 -16.48 -30.26 6.82
CA ASN A 299 -15.67 -31.48 6.95
C ASN A 299 -14.23 -31.31 6.43
N MET A 300 -13.83 -30.10 6.03
CA MET A 300 -12.46 -29.85 5.59
C MET A 300 -11.51 -29.84 6.78
N PRO A 301 -10.47 -30.69 6.81
CA PRO A 301 -9.51 -30.74 7.90
C PRO A 301 -8.73 -29.43 8.07
N SER A 302 -8.31 -29.15 9.29
CA SER A 302 -7.33 -28.12 9.57
C SER A 302 -6.04 -28.37 8.80
N GLY A 303 -5.42 -27.30 8.26
CA GLY A 303 -4.21 -27.43 7.49
C GLY A 303 -3.93 -26.24 6.57
N ILE A 304 -2.80 -26.32 5.90
CA ILE A 304 -2.36 -25.32 4.89
C ILE A 304 -2.92 -25.73 3.53
N TYR A 305 -3.62 -24.84 2.88
CA TYR A 305 -4.16 -25.07 1.54
C TYR A 305 -3.66 -24.04 0.55
N ILE A 306 -3.56 -24.44 -0.71
CA ILE A 306 -3.08 -23.62 -1.80
C ILE A 306 -4.11 -23.69 -2.93
N MET A 307 -4.64 -22.53 -3.31
CA MET A 307 -5.33 -22.41 -4.58
C MET A 307 -4.31 -22.17 -5.67
N LYS A 308 -4.07 -23.19 -6.48
CA LYS A 308 -3.13 -23.16 -7.61
C LYS A 308 -3.87 -22.75 -8.87
N ILE A 309 -3.38 -21.72 -9.55
CA ILE A 309 -3.93 -21.25 -10.82
C ILE A 309 -2.92 -21.49 -11.94
N LYS A 310 -3.41 -21.94 -13.12
CA LYS A 310 -2.57 -22.31 -14.26
C LYS A 310 -3.22 -21.92 -15.59
N GLY A 311 -2.40 -21.50 -16.55
CA GLY A 311 -2.84 -21.24 -17.92
C GLY A 311 -1.67 -20.83 -18.82
N ASP A 312 -1.71 -21.23 -20.09
CA ASP A 312 -0.71 -20.88 -21.12
C ASP A 312 0.75 -21.01 -20.64
N GLY A 313 1.06 -22.11 -19.90
CA GLY A 313 2.41 -22.37 -19.36
C GLY A 313 2.78 -21.53 -18.14
N ASN A 314 1.89 -20.67 -17.63
CA ASN A 314 2.10 -19.88 -16.43
C ASN A 314 1.34 -20.47 -15.24
N GLU A 315 1.89 -20.33 -14.03
CA GLU A 315 1.21 -20.71 -12.80
C GLU A 315 1.48 -19.72 -11.65
N ASP A 316 0.54 -19.65 -10.72
CA ASP A 316 0.72 -19.00 -9.41
C ASP A 316 -0.01 -19.82 -8.34
N SER A 317 0.35 -19.57 -7.08
CA SER A 317 -0.13 -20.30 -5.91
C SER A 317 -0.54 -19.33 -4.82
N MET A 318 -1.78 -19.44 -4.34
CA MET A 318 -2.34 -18.58 -3.30
C MET A 318 -2.60 -19.39 -2.02
N PRO A 319 -1.67 -19.40 -1.04
CA PRO A 319 -1.86 -20.10 0.22
C PRO A 319 -2.91 -19.42 1.11
N PHE A 320 -3.64 -20.26 1.87
CA PHE A 320 -4.50 -19.85 2.96
C PHE A 320 -4.53 -20.95 4.04
N PHE A 321 -4.91 -20.59 5.25
CA PHE A 321 -4.78 -21.41 6.44
C PHE A 321 -6.17 -21.71 7.01
N VAL A 322 -6.49 -22.99 7.18
CA VAL A 322 -7.78 -23.44 7.71
C VAL A 322 -7.56 -23.96 9.11
N ALA A 323 -8.09 -23.25 10.12
CA ALA A 323 -8.11 -23.69 11.49
C ALA A 323 -9.27 -24.64 11.77
N PRO A 324 -9.25 -25.39 12.87
CA PRO A 324 -10.38 -26.23 13.27
C PRO A 324 -11.62 -25.38 13.57
N LYS A 325 -12.79 -26.01 13.53
CA LYS A 325 -14.03 -25.39 14.00
C LYS A 325 -13.91 -25.11 15.50
N ILE A 326 -14.43 -23.97 15.95
CA ILE A 326 -14.43 -23.60 17.37
C ILE A 326 -15.09 -24.74 18.19
N ASN A 327 -14.48 -25.09 19.32
CA ASN A 327 -14.87 -26.15 20.23
C ASN A 327 -14.96 -27.55 19.59
N LYS A 328 -14.23 -27.78 18.49
CA LYS A 328 -14.16 -29.10 17.81
C LYS A 328 -12.71 -29.47 17.46
N THR A 329 -11.77 -29.14 18.32
CA THR A 329 -10.39 -29.63 18.22
C THR A 329 -10.33 -31.13 18.42
N LYS A 330 -9.56 -31.83 17.58
CA LYS A 330 -9.40 -33.29 17.62
C LYS A 330 -7.97 -33.68 17.97
N SER A 331 -7.00 -32.87 17.67
CA SER A 331 -5.58 -33.18 17.83
C SER A 331 -5.03 -32.60 19.13
N LYS A 332 -4.06 -33.33 19.72
CA LYS A 332 -3.31 -32.87 20.90
C LYS A 332 -2.22 -31.86 20.54
N ILE A 333 -1.86 -31.78 19.27
CA ILE A 333 -0.83 -30.88 18.74
C ILE A 333 -1.51 -29.75 17.99
N CYS A 334 -1.18 -28.52 18.37
CA CYS A 334 -1.60 -27.31 17.66
C CYS A 334 -0.36 -26.55 17.16
N VAL A 335 -0.28 -26.29 15.86
CA VAL A 335 0.80 -25.49 15.25
C VAL A 335 0.30 -24.06 15.03
N LEU A 336 0.93 -23.11 15.70
CA LEU A 336 0.67 -21.69 15.48
C LEU A 336 1.42 -21.21 14.24
N ILE A 337 0.68 -20.82 13.21
CA ILE A 337 1.19 -20.26 11.98
C ILE A 337 1.31 -18.72 12.13
N SER A 338 2.51 -18.20 11.92
CA SER A 338 2.85 -16.80 12.15
C SER A 338 2.47 -15.88 10.98
N THR A 339 1.17 -15.81 10.64
CA THR A 339 0.66 -15.00 9.51
C THR A 339 1.00 -13.52 9.60
N PHE A 340 1.06 -12.95 10.80
CA PHE A 340 1.52 -11.57 10.99
C PHE A 340 2.98 -11.39 10.57
N THR A 341 3.86 -12.33 10.95
CA THR A 341 5.27 -12.32 10.50
C THR A 341 5.36 -12.43 8.98
N TYR A 342 4.55 -13.31 8.37
CA TYR A 342 4.52 -13.45 6.91
C TYR A 342 4.11 -12.15 6.22
N SER A 343 3.17 -11.41 6.79
CA SER A 343 2.71 -10.13 6.27
C SER A 343 3.76 -9.03 6.44
N ILE A 344 4.42 -8.95 7.61
CA ILE A 344 5.48 -7.97 7.92
C ILE A 344 6.66 -8.12 6.95
N TYR A 345 7.09 -9.36 6.69
CA TYR A 345 8.14 -9.67 5.72
C TYR A 345 7.62 -9.79 4.28
N GLY A 346 6.35 -9.53 4.05
CA GLY A 346 5.71 -9.65 2.75
C GLY A 346 6.41 -8.84 1.67
N ASN A 347 6.91 -9.51 0.64
CA ASN A 347 7.69 -8.92 -0.45
C ASN A 347 8.98 -8.22 0.01
N HIS A 348 9.70 -8.81 0.95
CA HIS A 348 11.01 -8.30 1.36
C HIS A 348 12.00 -8.35 0.18
N ALA A 349 12.30 -7.20 -0.39
CA ALA A 349 13.28 -7.04 -1.46
C ALA A 349 14.69 -6.96 -0.85
N ARG A 350 15.57 -7.84 -1.31
CA ARG A 350 16.97 -7.84 -0.92
C ARG A 350 17.83 -7.21 -2.01
N VAL A 351 18.80 -6.39 -1.62
CA VAL A 351 19.73 -5.73 -2.53
C VAL A 351 20.88 -6.66 -2.96
N ASP A 352 21.11 -7.74 -2.21
CA ASP A 352 22.20 -8.72 -2.42
C ASP A 352 21.75 -9.97 -3.22
N TYR A 353 20.65 -9.88 -3.97
CA TYR A 353 20.13 -10.97 -4.78
C TYR A 353 20.99 -11.14 -6.05
N LYS A 354 21.97 -12.03 -5.98
CA LYS A 354 23.02 -12.22 -6.99
C LYS A 354 22.71 -13.40 -7.93
N ASP A 355 23.52 -13.56 -8.98
CA ASP A 355 23.37 -14.56 -10.03
C ASP A 355 23.29 -16.00 -9.53
N ASN A 356 24.01 -16.35 -8.46
CA ASN A 356 23.96 -17.68 -7.86
C ASN A 356 22.56 -18.04 -7.31
N TRP A 357 21.78 -17.06 -6.86
CA TRP A 357 20.39 -17.26 -6.47
C TRP A 357 19.48 -17.48 -7.69
N LEU A 358 19.67 -16.72 -8.74
CA LEU A 358 18.95 -16.86 -10.00
C LEU A 358 19.18 -18.23 -10.63
N ASN A 359 20.43 -18.72 -10.57
CA ASN A 359 20.78 -20.06 -11.03
C ASN A 359 20.07 -21.13 -10.19
N ARG A 360 20.09 -20.99 -8.86
CA ARG A 360 19.39 -21.91 -7.95
C ARG A 360 17.88 -21.93 -8.21
N ILE A 361 17.25 -20.77 -8.46
CA ILE A 361 15.82 -20.71 -8.81
C ILE A 361 15.53 -21.56 -10.06
N LYS A 362 16.37 -21.46 -11.08
CA LYS A 362 16.23 -22.26 -12.30
C LYS A 362 16.46 -23.76 -12.06
N GLU A 363 17.56 -24.11 -11.39
CA GLU A 363 17.96 -25.49 -11.11
C GLU A 363 16.93 -26.23 -10.24
N TRP A 364 16.32 -25.53 -9.28
CA TRP A 364 15.36 -26.11 -8.34
C TRP A 364 13.91 -25.96 -8.80
N ASN A 365 13.67 -25.34 -9.95
CA ASN A 365 12.35 -24.95 -10.40
C ASN A 365 11.57 -24.20 -9.29
N ALA A 366 12.29 -23.32 -8.59
CA ALA A 366 11.79 -22.53 -7.49
C ALA A 366 10.91 -21.37 -8.01
N TYR A 367 10.17 -20.72 -7.11
CA TYR A 367 9.29 -19.60 -7.49
C TYR A 367 10.08 -18.47 -8.17
N PRO A 368 9.72 -18.06 -9.41
CA PRO A 368 10.62 -17.27 -10.25
C PRO A 368 10.65 -15.77 -9.98
N TYR A 369 9.64 -15.24 -9.27
CA TYR A 369 9.51 -13.80 -9.12
C TYR A 369 10.13 -13.31 -7.81
N ASN A 370 10.90 -12.21 -7.90
CA ASN A 370 11.58 -11.59 -6.76
C ASN A 370 11.09 -10.15 -6.55
N PRO A 371 10.71 -9.76 -5.31
CA PRO A 371 10.26 -8.41 -4.99
C PRO A 371 11.22 -7.29 -5.44
N ALA A 372 12.55 -7.53 -5.45
CA ALA A 372 13.52 -6.55 -5.89
C ALA A 372 13.32 -6.12 -7.35
N ASN A 373 12.76 -7.01 -8.20
CA ASN A 373 12.46 -6.77 -9.60
C ASN A 373 11.02 -6.32 -9.87
N TYR A 374 10.15 -6.37 -8.84
CA TYR A 374 8.71 -6.11 -8.91
C TYR A 374 8.25 -5.25 -7.72
N LYS A 375 8.99 -4.17 -7.45
CA LYS A 375 8.75 -3.27 -6.31
C LYS A 375 7.35 -2.65 -6.31
N GLU A 376 6.76 -2.51 -7.48
CA GLU A 376 5.40 -2.02 -7.67
C GLU A 376 4.31 -2.89 -7.03
N TYR A 377 4.61 -4.16 -6.68
CA TYR A 377 3.72 -5.01 -5.89
C TYR A 377 3.76 -4.71 -4.38
N GLY A 378 4.48 -3.66 -4.00
CA GLY A 378 4.68 -3.22 -2.63
C GLY A 378 5.75 -4.03 -1.90
N LEU A 379 6.48 -3.34 -1.05
CA LEU A 379 7.61 -3.90 -0.31
C LEU A 379 7.23 -4.20 1.14
N SER A 380 8.15 -4.85 1.86
CA SER A 380 7.97 -5.20 3.28
C SER A 380 8.30 -4.03 4.20
N THR A 381 7.90 -4.15 5.47
CA THR A 381 8.30 -3.19 6.52
C THR A 381 9.81 -3.19 6.84
N TYR A 382 10.57 -4.09 6.25
CA TYR A 382 12.05 -4.12 6.31
C TYR A 382 12.71 -3.45 5.10
N ASN A 383 11.92 -2.84 4.25
CA ASN A 383 12.39 -2.02 3.14
C ASN A 383 12.08 -0.54 3.37
N TYR A 384 12.39 0.27 2.40
CA TYR A 384 12.22 1.71 2.42
C TYR A 384 11.37 2.15 1.24
N HIS A 385 10.62 3.21 1.45
CA HIS A 385 9.98 3.97 0.38
C HIS A 385 11.01 4.60 -0.56
N SER A 386 10.57 5.07 -1.70
CA SER A 386 11.41 5.72 -2.71
C SER A 386 12.16 6.95 -2.17
N ASP A 387 11.64 7.60 -1.14
CA ASP A 387 12.23 8.76 -0.46
C ASP A 387 13.20 8.40 0.69
N GLY A 388 13.37 7.10 0.97
CA GLY A 388 14.21 6.58 2.03
C GLY A 388 13.54 6.50 3.41
N ALA A 389 12.25 6.82 3.53
CA ALA A 389 11.49 6.59 4.76
C ALA A 389 11.21 5.09 4.96
N GLY A 390 11.16 4.64 6.21
CA GLY A 390 10.79 3.25 6.52
C GLY A 390 9.32 2.96 6.20
N ILE A 391 9.05 1.77 5.68
CA ILE A 391 7.68 1.32 5.41
C ILE A 391 7.02 0.88 6.73
N CYS A 392 5.98 1.58 7.16
CA CYS A 392 5.35 1.40 8.47
C CYS A 392 4.17 0.43 8.46
N HIS A 393 3.62 0.09 7.31
CA HIS A 393 2.40 -0.71 7.20
C HIS A 393 2.62 -1.97 6.37
N ALA A 394 2.18 -3.11 6.90
CA ALA A 394 2.15 -4.38 6.19
C ALA A 394 0.72 -4.71 5.74
N SER A 395 0.58 -5.36 4.59
CA SER A 395 -0.72 -5.85 4.11
C SER A 395 -0.57 -7.16 3.35
N HIS A 396 -1.53 -8.06 3.55
CA HIS A 396 -1.70 -9.27 2.75
C HIS A 396 -2.69 -9.09 1.58
N ARG A 397 -3.33 -7.91 1.45
CA ARG A 397 -4.31 -7.62 0.39
C ARG A 397 -3.66 -7.27 -0.95
N ARG A 398 -2.62 -8.01 -1.25
CA ARG A 398 -1.80 -7.91 -2.45
C ARG A 398 -1.06 -9.22 -2.70
N PRO A 399 -0.55 -9.52 -3.91
CA PRO A 399 0.30 -10.69 -4.11
C PRO A 399 1.55 -10.67 -3.23
N LEU A 400 1.70 -11.67 -2.37
CA LEU A 400 2.85 -11.85 -1.50
C LEU A 400 3.74 -12.98 -2.03
N PHE A 401 4.85 -12.65 -2.68
CA PHE A 401 5.77 -13.62 -3.29
C PHE A 401 6.39 -14.57 -2.26
N ASN A 402 6.68 -14.05 -1.06
CA ASN A 402 7.21 -14.86 0.04
C ASN A 402 6.25 -15.92 0.58
N LEU A 403 4.98 -15.91 0.21
CA LEU A 403 4.01 -16.96 0.55
C LEU A 403 3.85 -18.00 -0.57
N ARG A 404 4.67 -17.96 -1.63
CA ARG A 404 4.58 -18.96 -2.70
C ARG A 404 5.41 -20.18 -2.34
N PRO A 405 4.87 -21.42 -2.49
CA PRO A 405 5.70 -22.60 -2.40
C PRO A 405 6.92 -22.48 -3.31
N GLY A 406 8.06 -22.87 -2.82
CA GLY A 406 9.30 -22.77 -3.58
C GLY A 406 9.94 -21.37 -3.60
N TYR A 407 9.41 -20.37 -2.90
CA TYR A 407 10.08 -19.07 -2.80
C TYR A 407 11.34 -19.19 -1.92
N ILE A 408 12.50 -18.81 -2.45
CA ILE A 408 13.77 -18.81 -1.72
C ILE A 408 14.29 -17.38 -1.57
N THR A 409 14.81 -17.03 -0.40
CA THR A 409 15.21 -15.64 -0.11
C THR A 409 16.44 -15.47 0.76
N PHE A 410 16.68 -16.38 1.71
CA PHE A 410 17.76 -16.25 2.68
C PHE A 410 18.60 -17.51 2.77
N GLY A 411 19.72 -17.40 3.47
CA GLY A 411 20.65 -18.49 3.68
C GLY A 411 21.85 -18.40 2.74
N GLY A 412 22.82 -19.24 2.99
CA GLY A 412 24.02 -19.31 2.16
C GLY A 412 23.72 -19.81 0.76
N SER A 413 24.45 -19.31 -0.23
CA SER A 413 24.42 -19.86 -1.59
C SER A 413 25.09 -21.24 -1.70
N LYS A 414 25.73 -21.71 -0.62
CA LYS A 414 26.38 -23.01 -0.56
C LYS A 414 25.39 -24.09 -0.12
N SER A 415 25.37 -25.21 -0.84
CA SER A 415 24.66 -26.42 -0.42
C SER A 415 25.17 -26.90 0.97
N PRO A 416 24.30 -27.44 1.86
CA PRO A 416 22.92 -27.87 1.63
C PRO A 416 21.83 -26.85 2.00
N CYS A 417 22.14 -25.58 2.22
CA CYS A 417 21.17 -24.58 2.67
C CYS A 417 20.06 -24.33 1.62
N SER A 418 18.81 -24.49 1.99
CA SER A 418 17.67 -24.24 1.11
C SER A 418 17.38 -22.74 0.88
N GLY A 419 17.86 -21.86 1.75
CA GLY A 419 17.59 -20.42 1.66
C GLY A 419 16.14 -20.05 1.99
N LEU A 420 15.49 -20.78 2.89
CA LEU A 420 14.09 -20.61 3.24
C LEU A 420 13.91 -19.70 4.46
N ARG A 421 12.74 -19.05 4.50
CA ARG A 421 12.22 -18.34 5.68
C ARG A 421 10.70 -18.48 5.75
N HIS A 422 10.16 -18.19 6.94
CA HIS A 422 8.74 -18.03 7.19
C HIS A 422 7.93 -19.23 6.69
N PHE A 423 6.95 -19.04 5.83
CA PHE A 423 6.06 -20.05 5.32
C PHE A 423 6.78 -21.34 4.84
N GLN A 424 7.82 -21.19 4.02
CA GLN A 424 8.55 -22.36 3.49
C GLN A 424 9.35 -23.07 4.58
N ALA A 425 9.96 -22.32 5.52
CA ALA A 425 10.67 -22.90 6.65
C ALA A 425 9.71 -23.58 7.63
N ASP A 426 8.57 -22.94 7.94
CA ASP A 426 7.54 -23.52 8.82
C ASP A 426 6.95 -24.80 8.21
N SER A 427 6.95 -24.95 6.90
CA SER A 427 6.52 -26.17 6.23
C SER A 427 7.39 -27.40 6.57
N HIS A 428 8.64 -27.21 7.06
CA HIS A 428 9.46 -28.31 7.56
C HIS A 428 8.84 -28.96 8.81
N LEU A 429 8.29 -28.16 9.74
CA LEU A 429 7.56 -28.69 10.89
C LEU A 429 6.33 -29.48 10.44
N ILE A 430 5.56 -28.92 9.50
CA ILE A 430 4.35 -29.57 8.96
C ILE A 430 4.72 -30.90 8.30
N SER A 431 5.76 -30.93 7.49
CA SER A 431 6.21 -32.16 6.82
C SER A 431 6.76 -33.20 7.80
N TRP A 432 7.46 -32.76 8.85
CA TRP A 432 7.95 -33.65 9.91
C TRP A 432 6.79 -34.31 10.67
N LEU A 433 5.80 -33.52 11.12
CA LEU A 433 4.60 -34.07 11.77
C LEU A 433 3.88 -35.05 10.85
N HIS A 434 3.74 -34.69 9.58
CA HIS A 434 3.11 -35.53 8.57
C HIS A 434 3.83 -36.87 8.37
N ASN A 435 5.18 -36.83 8.27
CA ASN A 435 6.00 -38.04 8.08
C ASN A 435 6.06 -38.93 9.32
N LYS A 436 5.80 -38.38 10.51
CA LYS A 436 5.67 -39.12 11.76
C LYS A 436 4.24 -39.62 12.01
N GLU A 437 3.32 -39.38 11.05
CA GLU A 437 1.91 -39.75 11.17
C GLU A 437 1.24 -39.19 12.42
N LEU A 438 1.71 -38.03 12.91
CA LEU A 438 1.15 -37.34 14.05
C LEU A 438 -0.02 -36.45 13.61
N ASP A 439 -1.14 -36.58 14.29
CA ASP A 439 -2.29 -35.70 14.11
C ASP A 439 -1.99 -34.31 14.66
N TYR A 440 -2.21 -33.30 13.86
CA TYR A 440 -2.04 -31.89 14.21
C TYR A 440 -3.14 -31.02 13.60
N GLU A 441 -3.41 -29.93 14.25
CA GLU A 441 -4.24 -28.83 13.74
C GLU A 441 -3.41 -27.55 13.68
N ILE A 442 -3.80 -26.61 12.84
CA ILE A 442 -3.15 -25.31 12.74
C ILE A 442 -4.10 -24.20 13.18
N VAL A 443 -3.54 -23.16 13.77
CA VAL A 443 -4.20 -21.88 14.03
C VAL A 443 -3.27 -20.74 13.61
N THR A 444 -3.83 -19.58 13.43
CA THR A 444 -3.07 -18.36 13.11
C THR A 444 -3.25 -17.31 14.18
N GLY A 445 -2.42 -16.26 14.18
CA GLY A 445 -2.54 -15.17 15.15
C GLY A 445 -3.89 -14.45 15.12
N GLU A 446 -4.58 -14.43 13.97
CA GLU A 446 -5.91 -13.86 13.85
C GLU A 446 -7.02 -14.69 14.52
N GLN A 447 -6.70 -15.91 14.94
CA GLN A 447 -7.66 -16.87 15.45
C GLN A 447 -7.47 -17.19 16.94
N LEU A 448 -6.40 -16.67 17.55
CA LEU A 448 -6.14 -16.67 18.97
C LEU A 448 -6.89 -15.53 19.66
#